data_18fda3acd83497ffec028e6e39633777
#
_entry.id   18fda3acd83497ffec028e6e39633777
#
_cell.length_a   1.000
_cell.length_b   1.000
_cell.length_c   1.000
_cell.angle_alpha   90.00
_cell.angle_beta   90.00
_cell.angle_gamma   90.00
#
_symmetry.space_group_name_H-M   'P 1'
#
loop_
_entity.id
_entity.type
_entity.pdbx_description
1 polymer ?
#
loop_
_entity_poly.entity_id
_entity_poly.type
_entity_poly.pdbx_seq_one_letter_code
_entity_poly.pdbx_strand_id
1 'polypeptide(L)'
;YPYMEEKDLFGNLTGNIMFAKHYRYTPLFVHEHEFFEILCIYDGTAQTTIQGISHTLHTGDICIIPPHTKHSVGVFDDSIAVNILIRGTTFQSTFFQALTADSALAQFFAHVLYRKTEGNYLIFHTGNDVRICDMLETMYIEYLAHEKYSYTFLNSMLILFWAMLLRYHENDIESILTKDTSGNSMTEILNYLNHHYQTATLSDTAAHFGYSTSHFSTLIKEGTGQTFLQIIRNIKLNQACRALRESSLSNNAICKLVGYDSPEHFMRTFKKTYGMTPGEYRKKHHEQES
;
A
#
# COMPACT_ATOMS: atom_id res chain seq x y z
N TYR A 1 -24.75 13.41 -4.60
CA TYR A 1 -23.76 13.44 -3.51
C TYR A 1 -22.77 14.56 -3.78
N PRO A 2 -22.33 15.32 -2.74
CA PRO A 2 -21.27 16.31 -2.93
C PRO A 2 -20.01 15.65 -3.47
N TYR A 3 -19.43 16.27 -4.48
CA TYR A 3 -18.18 15.84 -5.12
C TYR A 3 -17.15 16.97 -4.99
N MET A 4 -15.96 16.64 -4.49
CA MET A 4 -14.88 17.60 -4.29
C MET A 4 -13.73 17.30 -5.26
N GLU A 5 -13.41 18.26 -6.11
CA GLU A 5 -12.27 18.15 -7.02
C GLU A 5 -10.97 18.56 -6.34
N GLU A 6 -9.84 17.98 -6.78
CA GLU A 6 -8.51 18.39 -6.26
C GLU A 6 -8.25 19.89 -6.40
N LYS A 7 -8.74 20.51 -7.49
CA LYS A 7 -8.57 21.95 -7.71
C LYS A 7 -9.29 22.82 -6.69
N ASP A 8 -10.43 22.35 -6.14
CA ASP A 8 -11.21 23.11 -5.17
C ASP A 8 -10.50 23.16 -3.80
N LEU A 9 -9.84 22.06 -3.46
CA LEU A 9 -9.10 21.94 -2.20
C LEU A 9 -7.67 22.49 -2.29
N PHE A 10 -6.93 22.14 -3.34
CA PHE A 10 -5.50 22.43 -3.48
C PHE A 10 -5.19 23.54 -4.49
N GLY A 11 -6.19 24.07 -5.23
CA GLY A 11 -5.96 24.97 -6.37
C GLY A 11 -5.16 26.23 -6.06
N ASN A 12 -5.30 26.77 -4.84
CA ASN A 12 -4.58 27.95 -4.35
C ASN A 12 -3.49 27.65 -3.32
N LEU A 13 -3.27 26.37 -3.01
CA LEU A 13 -2.25 25.94 -2.05
C LEU A 13 -0.95 25.60 -2.75
N THR A 14 0.17 26.05 -2.18
CA THR A 14 1.50 25.63 -2.63
C THR A 14 1.84 24.20 -2.23
N GLY A 15 1.04 23.59 -1.33
CA GLY A 15 1.21 22.23 -0.82
C GLY A 15 0.26 21.23 -1.48
N ASN A 16 0.63 19.95 -1.41
CA ASN A 16 -0.16 18.82 -1.91
C ASN A 16 -0.68 17.91 -0.79
N ILE A 17 -0.51 18.35 0.45
CA ILE A 17 -0.95 17.66 1.68
C ILE A 17 -1.67 18.70 2.53
N MET A 18 -2.84 18.35 3.03
CA MET A 18 -3.62 19.18 3.95
C MET A 18 -4.07 18.34 5.14
N PHE A 19 -3.97 18.93 6.34
CA PHE A 19 -4.52 18.34 7.55
C PHE A 19 -5.79 19.07 7.95
N ALA A 20 -6.82 18.32 8.28
CA ALA A 20 -8.09 18.86 8.77
C ALA A 20 -8.60 18.03 9.95
N LYS A 21 -8.86 18.68 11.09
CA LYS A 21 -9.58 18.02 12.18
C LYS A 21 -11.03 17.83 11.74
N HIS A 22 -11.53 16.61 11.87
CA HIS A 22 -12.93 16.33 11.56
C HIS A 22 -13.86 17.02 12.55
N TYR A 23 -14.94 17.63 12.03
CA TYR A 23 -15.93 18.30 12.89
C TYR A 23 -16.75 17.29 13.67
N ARG A 24 -17.00 17.58 14.94
CA ARG A 24 -17.84 16.78 15.82
C ARG A 24 -19.32 17.14 15.62
N TYR A 25 -20.19 16.18 15.92
CA TYR A 25 -21.65 16.38 15.92
C TYR A 25 -22.23 16.87 14.59
N THR A 26 -21.55 16.58 13.48
CA THR A 26 -22.07 16.85 12.13
C THR A 26 -22.88 15.66 11.64
N PRO A 27 -23.97 15.89 10.91
CA PRO A 27 -24.71 14.78 10.27
C PRO A 27 -23.81 13.97 9.35
N LEU A 28 -24.00 12.65 9.34
CA LEU A 28 -23.39 11.79 8.33
C LEU A 28 -23.94 12.16 6.96
N PHE A 29 -23.08 12.62 6.07
CA PHE A 29 -23.43 12.77 4.66
C PHE A 29 -22.46 12.01 3.78
N VAL A 30 -23.00 11.30 2.82
CA VAL A 30 -22.18 10.56 1.85
C VAL A 30 -21.61 11.54 0.85
N HIS A 31 -20.32 11.43 0.59
CA HIS A 31 -19.60 12.24 -0.41
C HIS A 31 -18.51 11.42 -1.10
N GLU A 32 -17.90 11.99 -2.10
CA GLU A 32 -16.73 11.45 -2.80
C GLU A 32 -15.81 12.59 -3.25
N HIS A 33 -14.55 12.29 -3.52
CA HIS A 33 -13.53 13.28 -3.88
C HIS A 33 -12.47 12.73 -4.84
N GLU A 34 -11.66 13.59 -5.46
CA GLU A 34 -10.59 13.23 -6.42
C GLU A 34 -9.23 12.91 -5.78
N PHE A 35 -9.06 13.19 -4.50
CA PHE A 35 -7.80 13.03 -3.76
C PHE A 35 -7.84 11.81 -2.84
N PHE A 36 -6.72 11.44 -2.25
CA PHE A 36 -6.69 10.45 -1.17
C PHE A 36 -7.02 11.11 0.16
N GLU A 37 -7.86 10.45 0.94
CA GLU A 37 -8.12 10.80 2.34
C GLU A 37 -7.56 9.71 3.25
N ILE A 38 -6.82 10.13 4.28
CA ILE A 38 -6.35 9.26 5.35
C ILE A 38 -7.02 9.74 6.62
N LEU A 39 -8.00 8.98 7.05
CA LEU A 39 -8.72 9.22 8.30
C LEU A 39 -7.96 8.55 9.44
N CYS A 40 -7.42 9.34 10.36
CA CYS A 40 -6.70 8.88 11.54
C CYS A 40 -7.53 9.14 12.80
N ILE A 41 -7.76 8.11 13.59
CA ILE A 41 -8.44 8.27 14.89
C ILE A 41 -7.36 8.49 15.94
N TYR A 42 -7.19 9.75 16.33
CA TYR A 42 -6.19 10.15 17.30
C TYR A 42 -6.61 9.79 18.73
N ASP A 43 -7.88 9.98 19.06
CA ASP A 43 -8.46 9.61 20.36
C ASP A 43 -9.95 9.30 20.25
N GLY A 44 -10.41 8.27 20.94
CA GLY A 44 -11.80 7.84 20.99
C GLY A 44 -12.26 7.01 19.79
N THR A 45 -13.39 7.40 19.18
CA THR A 45 -14.02 6.63 18.10
C THR A 45 -14.56 7.50 16.97
N ALA A 46 -14.68 6.94 15.77
CA ALA A 46 -15.43 7.53 14.67
C ALA A 46 -16.29 6.46 13.96
N GLN A 47 -17.46 6.88 13.49
CA GLN A 47 -18.30 6.07 12.62
C GLN A 47 -17.99 6.42 11.17
N THR A 48 -17.73 5.41 10.34
CA THR A 48 -17.57 5.61 8.90
C THR A 48 -18.39 4.59 8.13
N THR A 49 -18.95 5.02 7.01
CA THR A 49 -19.59 4.10 6.05
C THR A 49 -18.89 4.30 4.73
N ILE A 50 -18.25 3.25 4.21
CA ILE A 50 -17.50 3.27 2.96
C ILE A 50 -18.18 2.30 1.99
N GLN A 51 -18.67 2.83 0.88
CA GLN A 51 -19.40 2.05 -0.14
C GLN A 51 -20.54 1.19 0.44
N GLY A 52 -21.25 1.73 1.43
CA GLY A 52 -22.36 1.06 2.09
C GLY A 52 -21.99 0.12 3.24
N ILE A 53 -20.70 -0.07 3.53
CA ILE A 53 -20.23 -0.89 4.65
C ILE A 53 -19.85 0.02 5.80
N SER A 54 -20.47 -0.23 6.97
CA SER A 54 -20.25 0.58 8.16
C SER A 54 -19.14 0.00 9.02
N HIS A 55 -18.26 0.88 9.50
CA HIS A 55 -17.19 0.58 10.44
C HIS A 55 -17.24 1.52 11.64
N THR A 56 -16.85 0.99 12.79
CA THR A 56 -16.50 1.79 13.95
C THR A 56 -14.99 1.75 14.08
N LEU A 57 -14.36 2.89 13.86
CA LEU A 57 -12.91 3.07 14.01
C LEU A 57 -12.59 3.49 15.43
N HIS A 58 -11.48 3.03 15.97
CA HIS A 58 -11.02 3.28 17.34
C HIS A 58 -9.66 3.99 17.33
N THR A 59 -9.25 4.51 18.49
CA THR A 59 -7.94 5.13 18.67
C THR A 59 -6.83 4.29 18.04
N GLY A 60 -6.01 4.92 17.19
CA GLY A 60 -4.94 4.28 16.45
C GLY A 60 -5.36 3.70 15.09
N ASP A 61 -6.65 3.60 14.78
CA ASP A 61 -7.07 3.16 13.46
C ASP A 61 -6.77 4.22 12.40
N ILE A 62 -6.24 3.76 11.26
CA ILE A 62 -5.91 4.59 10.11
C ILE A 62 -6.62 4.02 8.89
N CYS A 63 -7.57 4.77 8.34
CA CYS A 63 -8.33 4.38 7.17
C CYS A 63 -7.87 5.16 5.94
N ILE A 64 -7.43 4.47 4.89
CA ILE A 64 -7.05 5.05 3.60
C ILE A 64 -8.22 4.91 2.64
N ILE A 65 -8.77 6.05 2.23
CA ILE A 65 -9.89 6.15 1.30
C ILE A 65 -9.38 6.71 -0.03
N PRO A 66 -9.40 5.92 -1.11
CA PRO A 66 -8.95 6.35 -2.43
C PRO A 66 -9.92 7.34 -3.09
N PRO A 67 -9.47 8.04 -4.16
CA PRO A 67 -10.35 8.87 -5.00
C PRO A 67 -11.57 8.10 -5.50
N HIS A 68 -12.67 8.82 -5.68
CA HIS A 68 -13.95 8.34 -6.22
C HIS A 68 -14.61 7.25 -5.37
N THR A 69 -14.28 7.19 -4.08
CA THR A 69 -14.86 6.25 -3.12
C THR A 69 -15.96 6.96 -2.33
N LYS A 70 -17.20 6.47 -2.44
CA LYS A 70 -18.33 7.01 -1.67
C LYS A 70 -18.21 6.63 -0.22
N HIS A 71 -18.17 7.62 0.65
CA HIS A 71 -18.04 7.41 2.07
C HIS A 71 -18.70 8.52 2.88
N SER A 72 -18.86 8.27 4.16
CA SER A 72 -19.27 9.26 5.17
C SER A 72 -18.49 9.02 6.45
N VAL A 73 -18.18 10.09 7.19
CA VAL A 73 -17.50 10.04 8.48
C VAL A 73 -18.30 10.84 9.49
N GLY A 74 -18.37 10.39 10.72
CA GLY A 74 -19.01 11.10 11.83
C GLY A 74 -18.34 10.84 13.16
N VAL A 75 -18.20 11.91 13.94
CA VAL A 75 -17.70 11.91 15.32
C VAL A 75 -18.81 12.50 16.20
N PHE A 76 -19.34 11.71 17.15
CA PHE A 76 -20.52 12.08 17.92
C PHE A 76 -20.28 12.23 19.43
N ASP A 77 -19.01 12.29 19.82
CA ASP A 77 -18.55 12.47 21.19
C ASP A 77 -17.31 13.40 21.22
N ASP A 78 -16.52 13.35 22.28
CA ASP A 78 -15.29 14.15 22.41
C ASP A 78 -14.08 13.58 21.65
N SER A 79 -14.27 12.53 20.89
CA SER A 79 -13.23 11.88 20.08
C SER A 79 -12.56 12.85 19.11
N ILE A 80 -11.32 12.54 18.75
CA ILE A 80 -10.49 13.33 17.83
C ILE A 80 -10.14 12.48 16.61
N ALA A 81 -10.71 12.85 15.48
CA ALA A 81 -10.36 12.32 14.17
C ALA A 81 -9.69 13.41 13.34
N VAL A 82 -8.64 13.03 12.62
CA VAL A 82 -7.86 13.92 11.75
C VAL A 82 -7.82 13.33 10.35
N ASN A 83 -8.18 14.15 9.38
CA ASN A 83 -8.07 13.82 7.98
C ASN A 83 -6.76 14.37 7.42
N ILE A 84 -5.97 13.51 6.76
CA ILE A 84 -4.84 13.92 5.94
C ILE A 84 -5.27 13.77 4.49
N LEU A 85 -5.45 14.88 3.80
CA LEU A 85 -5.89 14.94 2.42
C LEU A 85 -4.66 15.10 1.53
N ILE A 86 -4.52 14.23 0.53
CA ILE A 86 -3.28 14.13 -0.26
C ILE A 86 -3.63 14.06 -1.74
N ARG A 87 -2.98 14.90 -2.56
CA ARG A 87 -3.10 14.79 -4.02
C ARG A 87 -2.73 13.38 -4.50
N GLY A 88 -3.44 12.86 -5.49
CA GLY A 88 -3.20 11.53 -6.04
C GLY A 88 -1.75 11.30 -6.47
N THR A 89 -1.11 12.30 -7.11
CA THR A 89 0.31 12.23 -7.52
C THR A 89 1.27 12.16 -6.34
N THR A 90 1.01 12.91 -5.27
CA THR A 90 1.84 12.90 -4.05
C THR A 90 1.66 11.60 -3.28
N PHE A 91 0.43 11.12 -3.12
CA PHE A 91 0.19 9.81 -2.52
C PHE A 91 0.95 8.73 -3.28
N GLN A 92 0.80 8.68 -4.60
CA GLN A 92 1.47 7.70 -5.45
C GLN A 92 3.00 7.74 -5.28
N SER A 93 3.61 8.94 -5.35
CA SER A 93 5.06 9.06 -5.26
C SER A 93 5.60 8.70 -3.87
N THR A 94 4.94 9.09 -2.78
CA THR A 94 5.41 8.83 -1.41
C THR A 94 5.12 7.39 -0.98
N PHE A 95 3.93 6.88 -1.27
CA PHE A 95 3.53 5.53 -0.89
C PHE A 95 4.37 4.46 -1.61
N PHE A 96 4.57 4.60 -2.94
CA PHE A 96 5.39 3.64 -3.68
C PHE A 96 6.90 3.78 -3.43
N GLN A 97 7.38 4.93 -2.92
CA GLN A 97 8.76 5.02 -2.43
C GLN A 97 8.96 4.26 -1.12
N ALA A 98 7.96 4.25 -0.23
CA ALA A 98 8.01 3.48 1.01
C ALA A 98 7.91 1.96 0.77
N LEU A 99 7.12 1.58 -0.22
CA LEU A 99 7.11 0.22 -0.72
C LEU A 99 8.37 0.01 -1.56
N THR A 100 9.19 -0.97 -1.21
CA THR A 100 10.15 -1.48 -2.19
C THR A 100 9.33 -1.88 -3.41
N ALA A 101 9.45 -1.14 -4.52
CA ALA A 101 8.53 -1.08 -5.67
C ALA A 101 8.11 -2.44 -6.29
N ASP A 102 8.62 -3.48 -5.77
CA ASP A 102 8.66 -4.82 -6.33
C ASP A 102 8.11 -5.91 -5.40
N SER A 103 7.50 -5.55 -4.25
CA SER A 103 6.89 -6.56 -3.38
C SER A 103 5.49 -6.93 -3.88
N ALA A 104 5.08 -8.18 -3.66
CA ALA A 104 3.72 -8.63 -3.95
C ALA A 104 2.68 -7.82 -3.13
N LEU A 105 3.06 -7.37 -1.94
CA LEU A 105 2.29 -6.46 -1.10
C LEU A 105 2.08 -5.10 -1.75
N ALA A 106 3.12 -4.49 -2.35
CA ALA A 106 2.98 -3.23 -3.07
C ALA A 106 1.97 -3.34 -4.21
N GLN A 107 2.02 -4.43 -4.95
CA GLN A 107 1.09 -4.69 -6.04
C GLN A 107 -0.34 -4.94 -5.53
N PHE A 108 -0.48 -5.63 -4.41
CA PHE A 108 -1.78 -5.80 -3.74
C PHE A 108 -2.36 -4.44 -3.30
N PHE A 109 -1.60 -3.60 -2.60
CA PHE A 109 -2.07 -2.29 -2.18
C PHE A 109 -2.40 -1.39 -3.36
N ALA A 110 -1.57 -1.40 -4.42
CA ALA A 110 -1.88 -0.69 -5.65
C ALA A 110 -3.20 -1.20 -6.27
N HIS A 111 -3.40 -2.51 -6.29
CA HIS A 111 -4.64 -3.08 -6.81
C HIS A 111 -5.85 -2.66 -5.96
N VAL A 112 -5.76 -2.76 -4.63
CA VAL A 112 -6.84 -2.32 -3.73
C VAL A 112 -7.14 -0.83 -3.91
N LEU A 113 -6.12 0.02 -3.89
CA LEU A 113 -6.28 1.48 -3.88
C LEU A 113 -6.67 2.07 -5.24
N TYR A 114 -6.30 1.42 -6.37
CA TYR A 114 -6.59 1.93 -7.72
C TYR A 114 -7.65 1.13 -8.48
N ARG A 115 -8.26 0.14 -7.85
CA ARG A 115 -9.35 -0.61 -8.46
C ARG A 115 -10.62 0.26 -8.54
N LYS A 116 -11.29 0.26 -9.70
CA LYS A 116 -12.58 0.96 -9.90
C LYS A 116 -13.80 0.13 -9.48
N THR A 117 -13.67 -0.70 -8.45
CA THR A 117 -14.75 -1.59 -7.98
C THR A 117 -15.02 -1.36 -6.51
N GLU A 118 -16.15 -1.84 -6.00
CA GLU A 118 -16.50 -1.75 -4.58
C GLU A 118 -15.43 -2.39 -3.69
N GLY A 119 -15.13 -1.76 -2.55
CA GLY A 119 -14.21 -2.28 -1.54
C GLY A 119 -12.75 -1.82 -1.63
N ASN A 120 -12.45 -0.73 -2.30
CA ASN A 120 -11.10 -0.22 -2.46
C ASN A 120 -10.67 0.74 -1.35
N TYR A 121 -10.66 0.31 -0.11
CA TYR A 121 -10.10 1.05 1.02
C TYR A 121 -9.24 0.11 1.89
N LEU A 122 -8.41 0.69 2.74
CA LEU A 122 -7.57 -0.04 3.70
C LEU A 122 -7.76 0.55 5.09
N ILE A 123 -7.93 -0.30 6.09
CA ILE A 123 -7.91 0.10 7.50
C ILE A 123 -6.74 -0.61 8.18
N PHE A 124 -5.83 0.17 8.76
CA PHE A 124 -4.76 -0.34 9.60
C PHE A 124 -5.20 -0.22 11.06
N HIS A 125 -5.20 -1.32 11.79
CA HIS A 125 -5.48 -1.37 13.22
C HIS A 125 -4.16 -1.28 14.00
N THR A 126 -3.67 -0.06 14.25
CA THR A 126 -2.34 0.10 14.88
C THR A 126 -2.33 -0.08 16.40
N GLY A 127 -3.50 -0.24 17.02
CA GLY A 127 -3.59 -0.48 18.47
C GLY A 127 -3.00 0.65 19.32
N ASN A 128 -3.06 1.89 18.86
CA ASN A 128 -2.48 3.07 19.51
C ASN A 128 -0.94 3.00 19.63
N ASP A 129 -0.27 2.57 18.58
CA ASP A 129 1.19 2.57 18.50
C ASP A 129 1.74 4.00 18.64
N VAL A 130 2.43 4.25 19.74
CA VAL A 130 3.00 5.57 20.07
C VAL A 130 3.88 6.12 18.94
N ARG A 131 4.62 5.26 18.24
CA ARG A 131 5.48 5.69 17.11
C ARG A 131 4.67 6.29 15.96
N ILE A 132 3.49 5.74 15.70
CA ILE A 132 2.58 6.25 14.66
C ILE A 132 1.93 7.55 15.13
N CYS A 133 1.49 7.60 16.40
CA CYS A 133 0.92 8.81 17.00
C CYS A 133 1.92 9.98 16.99
N ASP A 134 3.15 9.76 17.44
CA ASP A 134 4.22 10.78 17.46
C ASP A 134 4.54 11.28 16.04
N MET A 135 4.53 10.38 15.05
CA MET A 135 4.73 10.76 13.65
C MET A 135 3.59 11.66 13.16
N LEU A 136 2.34 11.31 13.44
CA LEU A 136 1.17 12.09 13.05
C LEU A 136 1.18 13.48 13.70
N GLU A 137 1.52 13.56 14.99
CA GLU A 137 1.67 14.84 15.70
C GLU A 137 2.77 15.70 15.06
N THR A 138 3.92 15.12 14.81
CA THR A 138 5.06 15.83 14.21
C THR A 138 4.71 16.36 12.82
N MET A 139 4.02 15.55 12.00
CA MET A 139 3.54 15.98 10.69
C MET A 139 2.51 17.11 10.79
N TYR A 140 1.62 17.04 11.78
CA TYR A 140 0.61 18.09 12.01
C TYR A 140 1.23 19.40 12.45
N ILE A 141 2.21 19.36 13.37
CA ILE A 141 2.96 20.53 13.82
C ILE A 141 3.71 21.17 12.65
N GLU A 142 4.40 20.39 11.83
CA GLU A 142 5.10 20.86 10.63
C GLU A 142 4.13 21.51 9.62
N TYR A 143 2.96 20.90 9.43
CA TYR A 143 1.92 21.45 8.57
C TYR A 143 1.45 22.85 9.06
N LEU A 144 1.26 23.04 10.37
CA LEU A 144 0.82 24.32 10.94
C LEU A 144 1.92 25.37 10.96
N ALA A 145 3.18 24.98 11.04
CA ALA A 145 4.32 25.89 11.12
C ALA A 145 4.49 26.74 9.85
N HIS A 146 4.13 26.23 8.67
CA HIS A 146 4.28 26.89 7.37
C HIS A 146 5.68 27.47 7.11
N GLU A 147 6.71 26.79 7.62
CA GLU A 147 8.07 27.26 7.52
C GLU A 147 8.69 26.97 6.15
N LYS A 148 9.88 27.53 5.92
CA LYS A 148 10.65 27.25 4.72
C LYS A 148 10.96 25.75 4.65
N TYR A 149 10.67 25.12 3.50
CA TYR A 149 10.82 23.68 3.25
C TYR A 149 9.79 22.76 3.94
N SER A 150 8.76 23.26 4.63
CA SER A 150 7.70 22.43 5.24
C SER A 150 7.12 21.41 4.27
N TYR A 151 6.93 21.78 3.01
CA TYR A 151 6.45 20.85 1.98
C TYR A 151 7.42 19.65 1.77
N THR A 152 8.72 19.90 1.73
CA THR A 152 9.74 18.84 1.59
C THR A 152 9.79 17.95 2.82
N PHE A 153 9.69 18.56 4.01
CA PHE A 153 9.61 17.83 5.28
C PHE A 153 8.39 16.91 5.31
N LEU A 154 7.20 17.44 5.04
CA LEU A 154 5.95 16.67 5.04
C LEU A 154 5.99 15.49 4.06
N ASN A 155 6.52 15.68 2.85
CA ASN A 155 6.68 14.58 1.90
C ASN A 155 7.62 13.49 2.43
N SER A 156 8.74 13.88 3.04
CA SER A 156 9.72 12.93 3.61
C SER A 156 9.13 12.18 4.80
N MET A 157 8.40 12.89 5.67
CA MET A 157 7.70 12.31 6.81
C MET A 157 6.59 11.37 6.36
N LEU A 158 5.89 11.68 5.28
CA LEU A 158 4.85 10.81 4.72
C LEU A 158 5.44 9.50 4.19
N ILE A 159 6.60 9.54 3.55
CA ILE A 159 7.33 8.32 3.13
C ILE A 159 7.69 7.46 4.35
N LEU A 160 8.21 8.10 5.42
CA LEU A 160 8.55 7.41 6.65
C LEU A 160 7.31 6.84 7.35
N PHE A 161 6.21 7.60 7.39
CA PHE A 161 4.93 7.16 7.93
C PHE A 161 4.41 5.89 7.24
N TRP A 162 4.43 5.85 5.89
CA TRP A 162 4.09 4.64 5.14
C TRP A 162 5.01 3.47 5.46
N ALA A 163 6.32 3.73 5.52
CA ALA A 163 7.30 2.69 5.84
C ALA A 163 7.08 2.13 7.26
N MET A 164 6.69 2.96 8.21
CA MET A 164 6.37 2.54 9.58
C MET A 164 5.09 1.72 9.63
N LEU A 165 4.00 2.17 8.99
CA LEU A 165 2.75 1.41 8.90
C LEU A 165 3.00 0.01 8.32
N LEU A 166 3.70 -0.06 7.20
CA LEU A 166 3.98 -1.32 6.53
C LEU A 166 4.92 -2.23 7.37
N ARG A 167 5.94 -1.64 8.00
CA ARG A 167 6.88 -2.42 8.82
C ARG A 167 6.25 -3.04 10.04
N TYR A 168 5.36 -2.33 10.71
CA TYR A 168 4.87 -2.73 12.03
C TYR A 168 3.44 -3.25 12.00
N HIS A 169 2.65 -2.90 10.97
CA HIS A 169 1.20 -3.16 10.91
C HIS A 169 0.73 -3.75 9.57
N GLU A 170 1.63 -4.32 8.75
CA GLU A 170 1.23 -4.95 7.48
C GLU A 170 0.28 -6.14 7.67
N ASN A 171 0.30 -6.79 8.83
CA ASN A 171 -0.58 -7.91 9.16
C ASN A 171 -1.88 -7.47 9.88
N ASP A 172 -1.97 -6.21 10.29
CA ASP A 172 -3.11 -5.63 11.01
C ASP A 172 -4.03 -4.83 10.07
N ILE A 173 -4.11 -5.26 8.81
CA ILE A 173 -4.88 -4.58 7.77
C ILE A 173 -6.22 -5.24 7.56
N GLU A 174 -7.27 -4.43 7.65
CA GLU A 174 -8.61 -4.81 7.20
C GLU A 174 -8.91 -4.20 5.82
N SER A 175 -9.35 -5.02 4.88
CA SER A 175 -10.00 -4.57 3.65
C SER A 175 -11.06 -5.59 3.24
N ILE A 176 -12.02 -5.20 2.40
CA ILE A 176 -13.02 -6.14 1.86
C ILE A 176 -12.37 -7.31 1.13
N LEU A 177 -11.20 -7.08 0.53
CA LEU A 177 -10.48 -8.12 -0.22
C LEU A 177 -9.66 -9.06 0.69
N THR A 178 -9.55 -8.78 2.01
CA THR A 178 -8.68 -9.55 2.90
C THR A 178 -9.40 -10.63 3.70
N LYS A 179 -10.73 -10.62 3.78
CA LYS A 179 -11.48 -11.64 4.52
C LYS A 179 -12.24 -12.53 3.54
N ASP A 180 -11.73 -13.72 3.35
CA ASP A 180 -12.53 -14.78 2.79
C ASP A 180 -13.19 -15.62 3.90
N THR A 181 -14.09 -16.54 3.50
CA THR A 181 -14.85 -17.42 4.41
C THR A 181 -13.98 -18.39 5.23
N SER A 182 -12.70 -18.54 4.92
CA SER A 182 -11.75 -19.42 5.63
C SER A 182 -10.84 -18.68 6.63
N GLY A 183 -10.94 -17.34 6.73
CA GLY A 183 -10.22 -16.54 7.72
C GLY A 183 -8.77 -16.20 7.37
N ASN A 184 -8.25 -16.62 6.22
CA ASN A 184 -6.91 -16.27 5.77
C ASN A 184 -6.88 -14.87 5.16
N SER A 185 -5.91 -14.06 5.56
CA SER A 185 -5.69 -12.74 4.98
C SER A 185 -4.90 -12.83 3.68
N MET A 186 -5.26 -11.99 2.68
CA MET A 186 -4.47 -11.88 1.44
C MET A 186 -3.01 -11.45 1.73
N THR A 187 -2.79 -10.63 2.74
CA THR A 187 -1.46 -10.23 3.20
C THR A 187 -0.65 -11.42 3.70
N GLU A 188 -1.25 -12.35 4.47
CA GLU A 188 -0.59 -13.59 4.92
C GLU A 188 -0.20 -14.47 3.74
N ILE A 189 -1.10 -14.61 2.75
CA ILE A 189 -0.83 -15.37 1.53
C ILE A 189 0.35 -14.75 0.77
N LEU A 190 0.36 -13.43 0.57
CA LEU A 190 1.42 -12.74 -0.15
C LEU A 190 2.76 -12.77 0.61
N ASN A 191 2.72 -12.65 1.94
CA ASN A 191 3.91 -12.84 2.79
C ASN A 191 4.47 -14.26 2.69
N TYR A 192 3.60 -15.26 2.74
CA TYR A 192 4.01 -16.64 2.51
C TYR A 192 4.70 -16.82 1.15
N LEU A 193 4.11 -16.27 0.07
CA LEU A 193 4.71 -16.32 -1.26
C LEU A 193 6.05 -15.59 -1.34
N ASN A 194 6.21 -14.46 -0.66
CA ASN A 194 7.48 -13.73 -0.58
C ASN A 194 8.58 -14.53 0.14
N HIS A 195 8.24 -15.38 1.10
CA HIS A 195 9.21 -16.21 1.80
C HIS A 195 9.52 -17.54 1.08
N HIS A 196 8.56 -18.04 0.30
CA HIS A 196 8.65 -19.36 -0.35
C HIS A 196 8.73 -19.32 -1.88
N TYR A 197 8.90 -18.14 -2.49
CA TYR A 197 8.81 -17.91 -3.93
C TYR A 197 9.69 -18.81 -4.80
N GLN A 198 10.81 -19.30 -4.27
CA GLN A 198 11.75 -20.15 -5.03
C GLN A 198 11.11 -21.48 -5.43
N THR A 199 10.33 -22.08 -4.53
CA THR A 199 9.77 -23.43 -4.65
C THR A 199 8.24 -23.47 -4.63
N ALA A 200 7.57 -22.36 -4.32
CA ALA A 200 6.11 -22.33 -4.19
C ALA A 200 5.42 -22.75 -5.50
N THR A 201 4.52 -23.72 -5.38
CA THR A 201 3.59 -24.10 -6.44
C THR A 201 2.17 -23.66 -6.07
N LEU A 202 1.31 -23.50 -7.05
CA LEU A 202 -0.11 -23.18 -6.82
C LEU A 202 -0.79 -24.24 -5.95
N SER A 203 -0.48 -25.53 -6.20
CA SER A 203 -1.07 -26.66 -5.47
C SER A 203 -0.66 -26.67 -4.00
N ASP A 204 0.65 -26.58 -3.74
CA ASP A 204 1.17 -26.65 -2.38
C ASP A 204 0.75 -25.45 -1.55
N THR A 205 0.74 -24.26 -2.17
CA THR A 205 0.28 -23.03 -1.50
C THR A 205 -1.22 -23.10 -1.21
N ALA A 206 -2.04 -23.54 -2.15
CA ALA A 206 -3.48 -23.73 -1.92
C ALA A 206 -3.74 -24.71 -0.77
N ALA A 207 -3.03 -25.84 -0.75
CA ALA A 207 -3.14 -26.84 0.31
C ALA A 207 -2.71 -26.27 1.68
N HIS A 208 -1.62 -25.46 1.72
CA HIS A 208 -1.14 -24.81 2.95
C HIS A 208 -2.21 -23.92 3.60
N PHE A 209 -2.97 -23.20 2.78
CA PHE A 209 -4.04 -22.32 3.25
C PHE A 209 -5.43 -22.99 3.30
N GLY A 210 -5.52 -24.30 3.06
CA GLY A 210 -6.77 -25.05 3.15
C GLY A 210 -7.73 -24.84 1.98
N TYR A 211 -7.23 -24.42 0.81
CA TYR A 211 -8.04 -24.20 -0.40
C TYR A 211 -7.88 -25.31 -1.44
N SER A 212 -8.91 -25.46 -2.27
CA SER A 212 -8.71 -26.13 -3.56
C SER A 212 -7.89 -25.23 -4.50
N THR A 213 -7.11 -25.84 -5.39
CA THR A 213 -6.30 -25.11 -6.40
C THR A 213 -7.12 -24.15 -7.25
N SER A 214 -8.34 -24.55 -7.64
CA SER A 214 -9.24 -23.72 -8.44
C SER A 214 -9.71 -22.49 -7.68
N HIS A 215 -10.18 -22.68 -6.44
CA HIS A 215 -10.64 -21.59 -5.58
C HIS A 215 -9.49 -20.63 -5.25
N PHE A 216 -8.32 -21.16 -4.88
CA PHE A 216 -7.13 -20.35 -4.59
C PHE A 216 -6.65 -19.53 -5.79
N SER A 217 -6.68 -20.12 -7.01
CA SER A 217 -6.34 -19.37 -8.23
C SER A 217 -7.28 -18.19 -8.48
N THR A 218 -8.58 -18.37 -8.24
CA THR A 218 -9.59 -17.31 -8.36
C THR A 218 -9.39 -16.26 -7.29
N LEU A 219 -9.24 -16.67 -6.02
CA LEU A 219 -8.97 -15.80 -4.88
C LEU A 219 -7.76 -14.88 -5.11
N ILE A 220 -6.63 -15.45 -5.52
CA ILE A 220 -5.41 -14.69 -5.84
C ILE A 220 -5.67 -13.67 -6.96
N LYS A 221 -6.33 -14.08 -8.03
CA LYS A 221 -6.60 -13.20 -9.18
C LYS A 221 -7.58 -12.07 -8.83
N GLU A 222 -8.59 -12.36 -8.05
CA GLU A 222 -9.57 -11.37 -7.59
C GLU A 222 -8.93 -10.40 -6.59
N GLY A 223 -8.17 -10.91 -5.61
CA GLY A 223 -7.55 -10.09 -4.58
C GLY A 223 -6.37 -9.24 -5.05
N THR A 224 -5.60 -9.71 -6.07
CA THR A 224 -4.39 -9.02 -6.51
C THR A 224 -4.43 -8.50 -7.94
N GLY A 225 -5.45 -8.85 -8.72
CA GLY A 225 -5.51 -8.58 -10.17
C GLY A 225 -4.54 -9.43 -11.01
N GLN A 226 -3.73 -10.29 -10.38
CA GLN A 226 -2.69 -11.08 -11.02
C GLN A 226 -2.89 -12.58 -10.81
N THR A 227 -2.39 -13.38 -11.76
CA THR A 227 -2.34 -14.83 -11.56
C THR A 227 -1.20 -15.18 -10.59
N PHE A 228 -1.30 -16.33 -9.92
CA PHE A 228 -0.25 -16.86 -9.06
C PHE A 228 1.14 -16.89 -9.74
N LEU A 229 1.20 -17.35 -11.00
CA LEU A 229 2.44 -17.38 -11.76
C LEU A 229 3.00 -15.98 -12.06
N GLN A 230 2.14 -14.98 -12.25
CA GLN A 230 2.58 -13.59 -12.41
C GLN A 230 3.20 -13.06 -11.11
N ILE A 231 2.58 -13.32 -9.96
CA ILE A 231 3.10 -12.91 -8.65
C ILE A 231 4.47 -13.54 -8.40
N ILE A 232 4.58 -14.87 -8.51
CA ILE A 232 5.86 -15.59 -8.30
C ILE A 232 6.95 -15.08 -9.25
N ARG A 233 6.62 -14.89 -10.52
CA ARG A 233 7.57 -14.34 -11.50
C ARG A 233 8.06 -12.95 -11.07
N ASN A 234 7.16 -12.08 -10.66
CA ASN A 234 7.50 -10.72 -10.24
C ASN A 234 8.41 -10.76 -9.00
N ILE A 235 8.07 -11.56 -7.97
CA ILE A 235 8.93 -11.73 -6.79
C ILE A 235 10.35 -12.21 -7.21
N LYS A 236 10.45 -13.24 -8.05
CA LYS A 236 11.74 -13.76 -8.53
C LYS A 236 12.57 -12.70 -9.25
N LEU A 237 11.95 -11.94 -10.17
CA LEU A 237 12.65 -10.89 -10.91
C LEU A 237 13.10 -9.74 -10.00
N ASN A 238 12.33 -9.39 -9.01
CA ASN A 238 12.65 -8.33 -8.04
C ASN A 238 13.82 -8.72 -7.17
N GLN A 239 13.83 -9.94 -6.65
CA GLN A 239 14.99 -10.49 -5.94
C GLN A 239 16.24 -10.54 -6.84
N ALA A 240 16.07 -10.81 -8.14
CA ALA A 240 17.17 -10.75 -9.09
C ALA A 240 17.69 -9.32 -9.25
N CYS A 241 16.84 -8.31 -9.38
CA CYS A 241 17.22 -6.91 -9.44
C CYS A 241 18.00 -6.49 -8.20
N ARG A 242 17.53 -6.90 -7.01
CA ARG A 242 18.23 -6.65 -5.76
C ARG A 242 19.62 -7.29 -5.75
N ALA A 243 19.72 -8.57 -6.09
CA ALA A 243 21.00 -9.28 -6.16
C ALA A 243 21.96 -8.67 -7.19
N LEU A 244 21.46 -8.16 -8.33
CA LEU A 244 22.25 -7.48 -9.35
C LEU A 244 22.84 -6.16 -8.86
N ARG A 245 22.15 -5.43 -7.99
CA ARG A 245 22.63 -4.16 -7.39
C ARG A 245 23.58 -4.40 -6.21
N GLU A 246 23.23 -5.34 -5.34
CA GLU A 246 23.85 -5.49 -4.02
C GLU A 246 24.97 -6.55 -3.98
N SER A 247 25.22 -7.29 -5.08
CA SER A 247 26.22 -8.35 -5.10
C SER A 247 27.00 -8.43 -6.40
N SER A 248 28.18 -9.06 -6.33
CA SER A 248 29.04 -9.40 -7.48
C SER A 248 28.74 -10.78 -8.09
N LEU A 249 27.63 -11.44 -7.69
CA LEU A 249 27.25 -12.76 -8.20
C LEU A 249 27.08 -12.75 -9.71
N SER A 250 27.51 -13.83 -10.37
CA SER A 250 27.28 -13.99 -11.81
C SER A 250 25.78 -14.10 -12.14
N ASN A 251 25.38 -13.75 -13.36
CA ASN A 251 23.99 -13.87 -13.79
C ASN A 251 23.44 -15.31 -13.64
N ASN A 252 24.29 -16.32 -13.83
CA ASN A 252 23.93 -17.72 -13.63
C ASN A 252 23.74 -18.04 -12.14
N ALA A 253 24.56 -17.48 -11.26
CA ALA A 253 24.37 -17.64 -9.82
C ALA A 253 23.08 -16.97 -9.33
N ILE A 254 22.79 -15.76 -9.84
CA ILE A 254 21.53 -15.05 -9.53
C ILE A 254 20.31 -15.83 -10.06
N CYS A 255 20.39 -16.37 -11.30
CA CYS A 255 19.35 -17.22 -11.86
C CYS A 255 18.96 -18.37 -10.91
N LYS A 256 19.95 -19.09 -10.39
CA LYS A 256 19.74 -20.18 -9.40
C LYS A 256 19.23 -19.65 -8.07
N LEU A 257 19.81 -18.55 -7.57
CA LEU A 257 19.43 -17.90 -6.31
C LEU A 257 17.94 -17.56 -6.28
N VAL A 258 17.40 -17.06 -7.39
CA VAL A 258 15.98 -16.67 -7.45
C VAL A 258 15.05 -17.80 -7.92
N GLY A 259 15.56 -19.03 -8.08
CA GLY A 259 14.76 -20.20 -8.37
C GLY A 259 14.30 -20.33 -9.82
N TYR A 260 15.15 -19.94 -10.79
CA TYR A 260 14.97 -20.28 -12.19
C TYR A 260 15.83 -21.50 -12.55
N ASP A 261 15.23 -22.48 -13.22
CA ASP A 261 15.92 -23.71 -13.65
C ASP A 261 16.78 -23.48 -14.89
N SER A 262 16.42 -22.52 -15.76
CA SER A 262 17.12 -22.24 -17.01
C SER A 262 17.58 -20.78 -17.09
N PRO A 263 18.90 -20.56 -17.26
CA PRO A 263 19.46 -19.23 -17.50
C PRO A 263 18.84 -18.52 -18.72
N GLU A 264 18.56 -19.26 -19.79
CA GLU A 264 17.96 -18.71 -21.01
C GLU A 264 16.55 -18.20 -20.75
N HIS A 265 15.75 -18.95 -19.98
CA HIS A 265 14.40 -18.54 -19.58
C HIS A 265 14.45 -17.30 -18.67
N PHE A 266 15.37 -17.29 -17.70
CA PHE A 266 15.60 -16.13 -16.83
C PHE A 266 15.97 -14.87 -17.64
N MET A 267 16.99 -14.94 -18.49
CA MET A 267 17.47 -13.84 -19.31
C MET A 267 16.37 -13.26 -20.21
N ARG A 268 15.61 -14.13 -20.89
CA ARG A 268 14.50 -13.74 -21.76
C ARG A 268 13.38 -13.04 -20.95
N THR A 269 13.01 -13.62 -19.80
CA THR A 269 11.94 -13.07 -18.94
C THR A 269 12.35 -11.73 -18.35
N PHE A 270 13.58 -11.60 -17.88
CA PHE A 270 14.14 -10.36 -17.35
C PHE A 270 14.14 -9.26 -18.41
N LYS A 271 14.68 -9.56 -19.61
CA LYS A 271 14.71 -8.59 -20.73
C LYS A 271 13.30 -8.18 -21.17
N LYS A 272 12.34 -9.10 -21.19
CA LYS A 272 10.94 -8.79 -21.52
C LYS A 272 10.31 -7.85 -20.50
N THR A 273 10.66 -7.98 -19.22
CA THR A 273 10.07 -7.19 -18.13
C THR A 273 10.72 -5.83 -18.01
N TYR A 274 12.05 -5.73 -18.07
CA TYR A 274 12.80 -4.50 -17.81
C TYR A 274 13.37 -3.82 -19.07
N GLY A 275 13.15 -4.38 -20.25
CA GLY A 275 13.65 -3.86 -21.52
C GLY A 275 15.14 -4.04 -21.77
N MET A 276 15.89 -4.59 -20.79
CA MET A 276 17.34 -4.78 -20.82
C MET A 276 17.75 -6.10 -20.19
N THR A 277 18.95 -6.59 -20.50
CA THR A 277 19.50 -7.80 -19.91
C THR A 277 19.93 -7.58 -18.45
N PRO A 278 20.05 -8.65 -17.63
CA PRO A 278 20.58 -8.52 -16.26
C PRO A 278 21.97 -7.86 -16.18
N GLY A 279 22.84 -8.12 -17.16
CA GLY A 279 24.15 -7.50 -17.24
C GLY A 279 24.11 -6.00 -17.51
N GLU A 280 23.25 -5.58 -18.45
CA GLU A 280 23.01 -4.16 -18.76
C GLU A 280 22.37 -3.45 -17.55
N TYR A 281 21.44 -4.13 -16.85
CA TYR A 281 20.79 -3.62 -15.64
C TYR A 281 21.84 -3.34 -14.54
N ARG A 282 22.71 -4.32 -14.28
CA ARG A 282 23.81 -4.17 -13.31
C ARG A 282 24.70 -2.98 -13.65
N LYS A 283 25.19 -2.90 -14.91
CA LYS A 283 26.06 -1.83 -15.35
C LYS A 283 25.44 -0.46 -15.14
N LYS A 284 24.20 -0.29 -15.53
CA LYS A 284 23.44 0.96 -15.39
C LYS A 284 23.34 1.45 -13.93
N HIS A 285 23.16 0.53 -12.98
CA HIS A 285 22.98 0.90 -11.57
C HIS A 285 24.30 1.07 -10.82
N HIS A 286 25.38 0.40 -11.20
CA HIS A 286 26.73 0.65 -10.65
C HIS A 286 27.36 1.95 -11.16
N GLU A 287 27.04 2.39 -12.39
CA GLU A 287 27.51 3.68 -12.93
C GLU A 287 26.79 4.89 -12.30
N GLN A 288 25.68 4.71 -11.60
CA GLN A 288 24.95 5.78 -10.89
C GLN A 288 25.43 5.99 -9.45
N GLU A 289 26.21 5.06 -8.89
CA GLU A 289 26.76 5.12 -7.53
C GLU A 289 28.26 5.51 -7.49
N SER A 290 28.89 5.70 -8.64
CA SER A 290 30.27 6.17 -8.80
C SER A 290 30.30 7.64 -9.21
#